data_cef4cf5a2bae886f7a79c724dc3f7bfe
#
_entry.id   cef4cf5a2bae886f7a79c724dc3f7bfe
#
_cell.length_a   1.000
_cell.length_b   1.000
_cell.length_c   1.000
_cell.angle_alpha   90.00
_cell.angle_beta   90.00
_cell.angle_gamma   90.00
#
_symmetry.space_group_name_H-M   'P 1'
#
loop_
_entity.id
_entity.type
_entity.pdbx_description
1 polymer ?
#
loop_
_entity_poly.entity_id
_entity_poly.type
_entity_poly.pdbx_seq_one_letter_code
_entity_poly.pdbx_strand_id
1 'polypeptide(L)'
;KLMKLISTLIFLLCVTFAFAECYDNHFDECRIERQNGKYGIVIDKQLAIPYEYDEIVPQHNCFFKVRKGRKYGIISYFYEEHKRDGRFPKEIDRPIALKKGYAWLYLSLACEYDKIEEYENQYLQISRDDRKGIVNYYGTLVLPCRFEKIELSNNFFWVSSEGLYGIYNRYGSTIIPCRYNQIELTDRCFYVCRDRLKGVYNRYGSVIIPCQFSQIECKDNAYYVTKGKYQGIYNLYGSVIVPTQYTSIYKEGGKYLVENDSLKGIVNTYGSTVIPCK
;
A
#
# COMPACT_ATOMS: atom_id res chain seq x y z
N LYS A 1 18.46 37.63 -28.09
CA LYS A 1 17.01 37.84 -27.95
C LYS A 1 16.19 36.74 -28.60
N LEU A 2 16.57 36.24 -29.79
CA LEU A 2 15.85 35.19 -30.51
C LEU A 2 15.87 33.84 -29.78
N MET A 3 17.03 33.43 -29.20
CA MET A 3 17.12 32.19 -28.40
C MET A 3 16.30 32.17 -27.12
N LYS A 4 16.13 33.31 -26.45
CA LYS A 4 15.23 33.41 -25.27
C LYS A 4 13.76 33.29 -25.67
N LEU A 5 13.36 33.84 -26.84
CA LEU A 5 12.00 33.71 -27.37
C LEU A 5 11.68 32.27 -27.77
N ILE A 6 12.63 31.56 -28.40
CA ILE A 6 12.49 30.16 -28.79
C ILE A 6 12.40 29.25 -27.55
N SER A 7 13.22 29.49 -26.52
CA SER A 7 13.18 28.77 -25.26
C SER A 7 11.83 28.97 -24.52
N THR A 8 11.31 30.21 -24.52
CA THR A 8 10.01 30.51 -23.90
C THR A 8 8.87 29.92 -24.72
N LEU A 9 8.96 29.92 -26.06
CA LEU A 9 7.96 29.32 -26.93
C LEU A 9 7.94 27.79 -26.84
N ILE A 10 9.10 27.13 -26.74
CA ILE A 10 9.21 25.69 -26.54
C ILE A 10 8.68 25.30 -25.15
N PHE A 11 8.93 26.10 -24.10
CA PHE A 11 8.41 25.86 -22.77
C PHE A 11 6.88 26.03 -22.72
N LEU A 12 6.34 27.06 -23.41
CA LEU A 12 4.88 27.23 -23.55
C LEU A 12 4.24 26.09 -24.37
N LEU A 13 4.88 25.63 -25.44
CA LEU A 13 4.40 24.48 -26.24
C LEU A 13 4.44 23.17 -25.46
N CYS A 14 5.48 22.90 -24.67
CA CYS A 14 5.58 21.70 -23.84
C CYS A 14 4.51 21.70 -22.72
N VAL A 15 4.23 22.82 -22.12
CA VAL A 15 3.20 22.95 -21.07
C VAL A 15 1.80 22.76 -21.65
N THR A 16 1.51 23.30 -22.85
CA THR A 16 0.22 23.10 -23.52
C THR A 16 0.01 21.68 -24.02
N PHE A 17 1.07 20.95 -24.44
CA PHE A 17 0.99 19.56 -24.87
C PHE A 17 0.75 18.58 -23.71
N ALA A 18 1.37 18.79 -22.54
CA ALA A 18 1.14 17.96 -21.35
C ALA A 18 -0.28 18.10 -20.79
N PHE A 19 -0.92 19.25 -20.98
CA PHE A 19 -2.30 19.48 -20.63
C PHE A 19 -3.31 18.81 -21.59
N ALA A 20 -2.96 18.63 -22.86
CA ALA A 20 -3.89 18.11 -23.87
C ALA A 20 -4.26 16.62 -23.65
N GLU A 21 -3.37 15.81 -23.06
CA GLU A 21 -3.64 14.39 -22.84
C GLU A 21 -4.49 14.10 -21.58
N CYS A 22 -4.50 15.00 -20.59
CA CYS A 22 -5.24 14.81 -19.34
C CYS A 22 -6.60 15.51 -19.30
N TYR A 23 -6.83 16.48 -20.18
CA TYR A 23 -7.94 17.44 -20.04
C TYR A 23 -8.79 17.47 -21.30
N ASP A 24 -9.31 16.31 -21.72
CA ASP A 24 -10.23 16.21 -22.85
C ASP A 24 -11.28 17.32 -22.84
N ASN A 25 -11.02 18.43 -23.58
CA ASN A 25 -11.97 19.47 -23.96
C ASN A 25 -12.80 20.14 -22.85
N HIS A 26 -12.39 20.07 -21.57
CA HIS A 26 -13.14 20.67 -20.47
C HIS A 26 -12.78 22.16 -20.24
N PHE A 27 -11.56 22.56 -20.64
CA PHE A 27 -11.10 23.95 -20.55
C PHE A 27 -10.91 24.56 -21.93
N ASP A 28 -11.25 25.83 -22.08
CA ASP A 28 -10.76 26.59 -23.23
C ASP A 28 -9.29 26.95 -23.05
N GLU A 29 -8.83 27.14 -21.80
CA GLU A 29 -7.46 27.54 -21.51
C GLU A 29 -7.05 27.24 -20.06
N CYS A 30 -5.99 26.43 -19.89
CA CYS A 30 -5.33 26.23 -18.60
C CYS A 30 -3.85 26.58 -18.73
N ARG A 31 -3.33 27.44 -17.83
CA ARG A 31 -1.97 27.96 -17.89
C ARG A 31 -1.30 27.94 -16.53
N ILE A 32 -0.02 27.54 -16.50
CA ILE A 32 0.87 27.82 -15.38
C ILE A 32 1.49 29.19 -15.64
N GLU A 33 1.19 30.15 -14.79
CA GLU A 33 1.71 31.51 -14.91
C GLU A 33 2.67 31.84 -13.77
N ARG A 34 3.52 32.85 -14.00
CA ARG A 34 4.50 33.30 -13.02
C ARG A 34 4.29 34.78 -12.70
N GLN A 35 4.12 35.09 -11.42
CA GLN A 35 4.03 36.46 -10.93
C GLN A 35 4.93 36.63 -9.69
N ASN A 36 5.70 37.71 -9.63
CA ASN A 36 6.63 37.99 -8.53
C ASN A 36 7.57 36.83 -8.16
N GLY A 37 8.03 36.05 -9.18
CA GLY A 37 8.92 34.93 -8.96
C GLY A 37 8.25 33.62 -8.55
N LYS A 38 6.95 33.62 -8.31
CA LYS A 38 6.16 32.45 -7.91
C LYS A 38 5.21 32.00 -9.02
N TYR A 39 4.91 30.71 -9.05
CA TYR A 39 4.00 30.09 -10.00
C TYR A 39 2.61 29.89 -9.39
N GLY A 40 1.59 30.05 -10.23
CA GLY A 40 0.19 29.77 -9.96
C GLY A 40 -0.46 29.12 -11.18
N ILE A 41 -1.72 28.73 -11.08
CA ILE A 41 -2.50 28.13 -12.18
C ILE A 41 -3.70 29.03 -12.45
N VAL A 42 -3.87 29.38 -13.73
CA VAL A 42 -5.01 30.15 -14.25
C VAL A 42 -5.81 29.25 -15.20
N ILE A 43 -7.11 29.19 -15.01
CA ILE A 43 -8.04 28.43 -15.84
C ILE A 43 -9.13 29.39 -16.33
N ASP A 44 -9.33 29.47 -17.65
CA ASP A 44 -10.32 30.35 -18.30
C ASP A 44 -10.29 31.77 -17.74
N LYS A 45 -9.09 32.34 -17.59
CA LYS A 45 -8.81 33.68 -17.01
C LYS A 45 -9.11 33.83 -15.51
N GLN A 46 -9.45 32.75 -14.80
CA GLN A 46 -9.66 32.75 -13.36
C GLN A 46 -8.45 32.19 -12.65
N LEU A 47 -7.98 32.84 -11.59
CA LEU A 47 -6.87 32.33 -10.76
C LEU A 47 -7.37 31.16 -9.94
N ALA A 48 -6.97 29.95 -10.34
CA ALA A 48 -7.34 28.69 -9.70
C ALA A 48 -6.42 28.34 -8.52
N ILE A 49 -5.13 28.54 -8.70
CA ILE A 49 -4.09 28.31 -7.70
C ILE A 49 -3.26 29.57 -7.56
N PRO A 50 -3.11 30.12 -6.35
CA PRO A 50 -2.40 31.37 -6.13
C PRO A 50 -0.92 31.30 -6.48
N TYR A 51 -0.30 32.45 -6.78
CA TYR A 51 1.13 32.57 -7.12
C TYR A 51 2.00 32.45 -5.86
N GLU A 52 2.18 31.22 -5.37
CA GLU A 52 2.90 30.96 -4.13
C GLU A 52 3.94 29.83 -4.23
N TYR A 53 3.96 29.11 -5.35
CA TYR A 53 4.85 27.95 -5.54
C TYR A 53 6.16 28.37 -6.25
N ASP A 54 7.27 27.75 -5.86
CA ASP A 54 8.57 27.90 -6.52
C ASP A 54 8.64 27.11 -7.81
N GLU A 55 7.79 26.09 -7.94
CA GLU A 55 7.70 25.23 -9.10
C GLU A 55 6.33 24.57 -9.15
N ILE A 56 5.78 24.45 -10.36
CA ILE A 56 4.58 23.66 -10.67
C ILE A 56 4.90 22.86 -11.92
N VAL A 57 4.85 21.52 -11.82
CA VAL A 57 5.14 20.59 -12.92
C VAL A 57 3.91 19.72 -13.15
N PRO A 58 3.27 19.82 -14.33
CA PRO A 58 2.19 18.92 -14.68
C PRO A 58 2.73 17.48 -14.78
N GLN A 59 1.93 16.52 -14.33
CA GLN A 59 2.23 15.11 -14.37
C GLN A 59 1.15 14.39 -15.17
N HIS A 60 1.44 13.16 -15.60
CA HIS A 60 0.41 12.28 -16.13
C HIS A 60 -0.71 12.09 -15.08
N ASN A 61 -1.93 11.70 -15.53
CA ASN A 61 -3.08 11.45 -14.65
C ASN A 61 -3.65 12.68 -13.88
N CYS A 62 -3.60 13.89 -14.48
CA CYS A 62 -4.34 15.06 -14.01
C CYS A 62 -3.98 15.56 -12.61
N PHE A 63 -2.71 15.56 -12.26
CA PHE A 63 -2.21 16.24 -11.07
C PHE A 63 -0.96 17.08 -11.36
N PHE A 64 -0.64 17.99 -10.44
CA PHE A 64 0.56 18.81 -10.51
C PHE A 64 1.44 18.51 -9.30
N LYS A 65 2.71 18.21 -9.57
CA LYS A 65 3.73 18.25 -8.53
C LYS A 65 4.13 19.69 -8.29
N VAL A 66 4.05 20.14 -7.06
CA VAL A 66 4.34 21.52 -6.66
C VAL A 66 5.44 21.56 -5.62
N ARG A 67 6.17 22.69 -5.57
CA ARG A 67 7.25 22.88 -4.61
C ARG A 67 7.14 24.26 -3.94
N LYS A 68 7.33 24.25 -2.61
CA LYS A 68 7.56 25.46 -1.80
C LYS A 68 8.87 25.27 -1.01
N GLY A 69 9.86 26.14 -1.27
CA GLY A 69 11.18 25.97 -0.70
C GLY A 69 11.82 24.65 -1.15
N ARG A 70 12.13 23.78 -0.18
CA ARG A 70 12.72 22.46 -0.44
C ARG A 70 11.71 21.31 -0.38
N LYS A 71 10.44 21.60 -0.17
CA LYS A 71 9.41 20.58 0.04
C LYS A 71 8.43 20.52 -1.13
N TYR A 72 8.01 19.31 -1.44
CA TYR A 72 7.10 18.98 -2.52
C TYR A 72 5.72 18.63 -1.98
N GLY A 73 4.70 18.93 -2.80
CA GLY A 73 3.30 18.59 -2.59
C GLY A 73 2.61 18.23 -3.90
N ILE A 74 1.33 17.94 -3.84
CA ILE A 74 0.50 17.59 -4.99
C ILE A 74 -0.75 18.45 -4.99
N ILE A 75 -1.06 19.05 -6.15
CA ILE A 75 -2.36 19.63 -6.47
C ILE A 75 -3.07 18.65 -7.38
N SER A 76 -4.23 18.20 -6.98
CA SER A 76 -5.10 17.34 -7.78
C SER A 76 -6.20 18.16 -8.44
N TYR A 77 -6.64 17.62 -9.57
CA TYR A 77 -7.71 18.18 -10.37
C TYR A 77 -8.92 17.27 -10.35
N PHE A 78 -10.09 17.86 -10.24
CA PHE A 78 -11.37 17.17 -10.35
C PHE A 78 -12.31 17.98 -11.26
N TYR A 79 -13.03 17.29 -12.15
CA TYR A 79 -14.01 17.87 -13.04
C TYR A 79 -15.37 17.20 -12.89
N GLU A 80 -16.44 17.96 -12.98
CA GLU A 80 -17.81 17.48 -12.97
C GLU A 80 -18.70 18.29 -13.91
N GLU A 81 -19.43 17.61 -14.81
CA GLU A 81 -20.32 18.25 -15.76
C GLU A 81 -21.54 18.91 -15.10
N HIS A 82 -21.99 18.39 -13.98
CA HIS A 82 -23.16 18.88 -13.26
C HIS A 82 -22.84 19.04 -11.77
N LYS A 83 -23.39 20.10 -11.18
CA LYS A 83 -23.26 20.33 -9.74
C LYS A 83 -24.03 19.25 -8.99
N ARG A 84 -23.33 18.31 -8.37
CA ARG A 84 -23.95 17.34 -7.46
C ARG A 84 -24.40 18.02 -6.18
N ASP A 85 -25.54 17.58 -5.66
CA ASP A 85 -26.09 18.10 -4.41
C ASP A 85 -25.12 17.85 -3.22
N GLY A 86 -24.31 18.86 -2.93
CA GLY A 86 -23.75 19.11 -1.61
C GLY A 86 -22.72 18.14 -1.00
N ARG A 87 -22.14 17.19 -1.73
CA ARG A 87 -21.14 16.25 -1.20
C ARG A 87 -19.73 16.47 -1.78
N PHE A 88 -19.18 17.65 -1.54
CA PHE A 88 -17.79 17.93 -1.84
C PHE A 88 -16.90 17.61 -0.62
N PRO A 89 -15.62 17.24 -0.83
CA PRO A 89 -14.65 17.27 0.25
C PRO A 89 -14.70 18.63 0.93
N LYS A 90 -14.83 18.68 2.25
CA LYS A 90 -15.03 19.91 3.04
C LYS A 90 -13.94 20.97 2.90
N GLU A 91 -12.85 20.63 2.21
CA GLU A 91 -11.64 21.43 2.02
C GLU A 91 -11.60 22.18 0.67
N ILE A 92 -12.60 22.03 -0.19
CA ILE A 92 -12.65 22.66 -1.50
C ILE A 92 -13.52 23.90 -1.43
N ASP A 93 -12.89 25.05 -1.16
CA ASP A 93 -13.62 26.29 -0.90
C ASP A 93 -14.27 26.94 -2.12
N ARG A 94 -13.78 26.74 -3.36
CA ARG A 94 -14.34 27.41 -4.54
C ARG A 94 -14.19 26.61 -5.83
N PRO A 95 -15.28 26.11 -6.42
CA PRO A 95 -15.26 25.56 -7.76
C PRO A 95 -15.01 26.67 -8.80
N ILE A 96 -14.26 26.35 -9.84
CA ILE A 96 -14.11 27.20 -11.01
C ILE A 96 -15.23 26.85 -11.98
N ALA A 97 -16.10 27.84 -12.27
CA ALA A 97 -17.14 27.64 -13.26
C ALA A 97 -16.52 27.64 -14.67
N LEU A 98 -16.78 26.58 -15.41
CA LEU A 98 -16.38 26.38 -16.79
C LEU A 98 -17.60 26.46 -17.72
N LYS A 99 -17.38 26.55 -19.04
CA LYS A 99 -18.47 26.54 -20.03
C LYS A 99 -19.34 25.29 -19.97
N LYS A 100 -18.75 24.11 -19.61
CA LYS A 100 -19.43 22.81 -19.59
C LYS A 100 -19.49 22.14 -18.22
N GLY A 101 -19.27 22.88 -17.12
CA GLY A 101 -19.28 22.28 -15.80
C GLY A 101 -18.45 23.03 -14.77
N TYR A 102 -17.91 22.32 -13.81
CA TYR A 102 -17.12 22.89 -12.73
C TYR A 102 -15.80 22.14 -12.59
N ALA A 103 -14.72 22.88 -12.33
CA ALA A 103 -13.42 22.32 -12.02
C ALA A 103 -13.01 22.71 -10.60
N TRP A 104 -12.28 21.82 -9.97
CA TRP A 104 -11.64 22.06 -8.69
C TRP A 104 -10.18 21.67 -8.77
N LEU A 105 -9.31 22.60 -8.38
CA LEU A 105 -7.93 22.29 -8.08
C LEU A 105 -7.76 22.46 -6.58
N TYR A 106 -7.21 21.48 -5.94
CA TYR A 106 -6.98 21.51 -4.50
C TYR A 106 -5.64 20.89 -4.14
N LEU A 107 -5.05 21.38 -3.07
CA LEU A 107 -3.83 20.84 -2.53
C LEU A 107 -4.15 19.50 -1.83
N SER A 108 -4.06 18.41 -2.60
CA SER A 108 -4.35 17.07 -2.10
C SER A 108 -3.25 16.52 -1.19
N LEU A 109 -2.01 17.03 -1.37
CA LEU A 109 -0.87 16.69 -0.54
C LEU A 109 -0.06 17.95 -0.24
N ALA A 110 0.04 18.34 1.03
CA ALA A 110 0.78 19.52 1.46
C ALA A 110 2.27 19.46 1.08
N CYS A 111 2.91 20.62 0.91
CA CYS A 111 4.35 20.69 0.62
C CYS A 111 5.17 20.37 1.88
N GLU A 112 5.21 19.11 2.26
CA GLU A 112 5.91 18.58 3.44
C GLU A 112 6.97 17.55 3.09
N TYR A 113 6.97 17.04 1.87
CA TYR A 113 7.78 15.90 1.45
C TYR A 113 9.08 16.34 0.82
N ASP A 114 10.15 15.59 1.09
CA ASP A 114 11.48 15.82 0.51
C ASP A 114 11.54 15.40 -0.95
N LYS A 115 10.73 14.40 -1.33
CA LYS A 115 10.69 13.85 -2.67
C LYS A 115 9.33 13.25 -2.99
N ILE A 116 8.88 13.41 -4.23
CA ILE A 116 7.71 12.74 -4.80
C ILE A 116 8.12 12.21 -6.18
N GLU A 117 7.97 10.92 -6.39
CA GLU A 117 8.34 10.21 -7.61
C GLU A 117 7.21 9.28 -8.05
N GLU A 118 7.11 9.03 -9.35
CA GLU A 118 6.22 8.00 -9.86
C GLU A 118 6.63 6.62 -9.32
N TYR A 119 5.63 5.83 -8.96
CA TYR A 119 5.82 4.50 -8.42
C TYR A 119 4.73 3.57 -8.93
N GLU A 120 5.11 2.65 -9.82
CA GLU A 120 4.14 1.82 -10.54
C GLU A 120 3.04 2.66 -11.23
N ASN A 121 2.19 2.06 -12.02
CA ASN A 121 1.25 2.79 -12.87
C ASN A 121 0.08 3.49 -12.14
N GLN A 122 0.01 3.44 -10.80
CA GLN A 122 -1.13 3.95 -10.03
C GLN A 122 -0.77 4.69 -8.74
N TYR A 123 0.52 4.81 -8.44
CA TYR A 123 1.00 5.34 -7.17
C TYR A 123 2.14 6.32 -7.35
N LEU A 124 2.32 7.17 -6.35
CA LEU A 124 3.51 7.98 -6.18
C LEU A 124 4.19 7.57 -4.88
N GLN A 125 5.51 7.38 -4.93
CA GLN A 125 6.31 7.25 -3.74
C GLN A 125 6.64 8.63 -3.20
N ILE A 126 6.31 8.85 -1.95
CA ILE A 126 6.65 10.05 -1.19
C ILE A 126 7.74 9.73 -0.18
N SER A 127 8.61 10.69 0.10
CA SER A 127 9.58 10.55 1.18
C SER A 127 9.62 11.78 2.07
N ARG A 128 9.82 11.54 3.36
CA ARG A 128 10.04 12.56 4.39
C ARG A 128 10.98 11.98 5.45
N ASP A 129 12.06 12.73 5.76
CA ASP A 129 13.05 12.33 6.76
C ASP A 129 13.61 10.91 6.50
N ASP A 130 14.01 10.64 5.24
CA ASP A 130 14.51 9.36 4.72
C ASP A 130 13.53 8.17 4.84
N ARG A 131 12.30 8.42 5.26
CA ARG A 131 11.25 7.41 5.31
C ARG A 131 10.33 7.53 4.11
N LYS A 132 9.93 6.37 3.58
CA LYS A 132 9.09 6.24 2.38
C LYS A 132 7.64 6.00 2.76
N GLY A 133 6.76 6.52 1.92
CA GLY A 133 5.32 6.30 1.94
C GLY A 133 4.77 6.18 0.52
N ILE A 134 3.50 5.91 0.39
CA ILE A 134 2.79 5.79 -0.89
C ILE A 134 1.52 6.64 -0.85
N VAL A 135 1.28 7.37 -1.92
CA VAL A 135 0.00 8.02 -2.21
C VAL A 135 -0.50 7.54 -3.57
N ASN A 136 -1.81 7.55 -3.76
CA ASN A 136 -2.37 7.34 -5.09
C ASN A 136 -2.31 8.64 -5.91
N TYR A 137 -2.64 8.61 -7.20
CA TYR A 137 -2.65 9.79 -8.06
C TYR A 137 -3.66 10.87 -7.65
N TYR A 138 -4.63 10.54 -6.80
CA TYR A 138 -5.57 11.53 -6.23
C TYR A 138 -5.01 12.23 -4.98
N GLY A 139 -3.76 11.94 -4.59
CA GLY A 139 -3.13 12.47 -3.39
C GLY A 139 -3.60 11.80 -2.10
N THR A 140 -4.39 10.72 -2.19
CA THR A 140 -4.82 9.97 -1.00
C THR A 140 -3.65 9.16 -0.44
N LEU A 141 -3.38 9.33 0.85
CA LEU A 141 -2.33 8.59 1.54
C LEU A 141 -2.72 7.11 1.66
N VAL A 142 -1.92 6.25 1.03
CA VAL A 142 -2.03 4.78 1.09
C VAL A 142 -1.12 4.23 2.18
N LEU A 143 0.15 4.61 2.18
CA LEU A 143 1.11 4.25 3.22
C LEU A 143 1.81 5.50 3.75
N PRO A 144 1.85 5.74 5.07
CA PRO A 144 2.55 6.88 5.64
C PRO A 144 4.08 6.76 5.50
N CYS A 145 4.79 7.90 5.52
CA CYS A 145 6.26 7.96 5.49
C CYS A 145 6.86 7.43 6.80
N ARG A 146 6.97 6.11 6.92
CA ARG A 146 7.59 5.45 8.08
C ARG A 146 8.44 4.23 7.72
N PHE A 147 8.46 3.86 6.44
CA PHE A 147 9.14 2.66 5.97
C PHE A 147 10.50 2.99 5.36
N GLU A 148 11.46 2.09 5.51
CA GLU A 148 12.78 2.16 4.86
C GLU A 148 12.71 1.69 3.43
N LYS A 149 11.93 0.65 3.19
CA LYS A 149 11.69 0.08 1.87
C LYS A 149 10.21 -0.20 1.67
N ILE A 150 9.76 -0.01 0.44
CA ILE A 150 8.42 -0.37 -0.02
C ILE A 150 8.60 -1.01 -1.39
N GLU A 151 7.99 -2.16 -1.61
CA GLU A 151 7.95 -2.88 -2.87
C GLU A 151 6.53 -3.37 -3.13
N LEU A 152 6.01 -3.15 -4.34
CA LEU A 152 4.71 -3.67 -4.76
C LEU A 152 4.92 -4.98 -5.52
N SER A 153 4.45 -6.07 -4.94
CA SER A 153 4.53 -7.40 -5.57
C SER A 153 3.32 -8.25 -5.19
N ASN A 154 2.80 -9.02 -6.16
CA ASN A 154 1.64 -9.89 -5.97
C ASN A 154 0.41 -9.19 -5.37
N ASN A 155 0.16 -7.92 -5.76
CA ASN A 155 -0.91 -7.07 -5.23
C ASN A 155 -0.78 -6.68 -3.75
N PHE A 156 0.40 -6.79 -3.17
CA PHE A 156 0.71 -6.38 -1.80
C PHE A 156 1.89 -5.42 -1.78
N PHE A 157 1.84 -4.45 -0.88
CA PHE A 157 3.01 -3.69 -0.50
C PHE A 157 3.81 -4.46 0.55
N TRP A 158 5.00 -4.85 0.19
CA TRP A 158 6.02 -5.40 1.05
C TRP A 158 6.81 -4.26 1.63
N VAL A 159 6.84 -4.15 2.94
CA VAL A 159 7.48 -3.01 3.61
C VAL A 159 8.50 -3.47 4.64
N SER A 160 9.51 -2.64 4.86
CA SER A 160 10.43 -2.83 5.98
C SER A 160 10.56 -1.57 6.83
N SER A 161 10.71 -1.77 8.12
CA SER A 161 11.02 -0.74 9.10
C SER A 161 11.85 -1.36 10.22
N GLU A 162 12.97 -0.72 10.59
CA GLU A 162 13.88 -1.21 11.66
C GLU A 162 14.34 -2.65 11.45
N GLY A 163 14.58 -3.02 10.16
CA GLY A 163 15.00 -4.37 9.79
C GLY A 163 13.92 -5.45 9.88
N LEU A 164 12.68 -5.08 10.21
CA LEU A 164 11.54 -5.99 10.27
C LEU A 164 10.61 -5.78 9.08
N TYR A 165 9.93 -6.83 8.65
CA TYR A 165 9.07 -6.86 7.49
C TYR A 165 7.59 -6.92 7.85
N GLY A 166 6.76 -6.35 6.97
CA GLY A 166 5.31 -6.36 7.04
C GLY A 166 4.66 -6.35 5.66
N ILE A 167 3.37 -6.61 5.59
CA ILE A 167 2.57 -6.65 4.36
C ILE A 167 1.34 -5.77 4.51
N TYR A 168 1.08 -4.96 3.48
CA TYR A 168 -0.13 -4.14 3.36
C TYR A 168 -0.83 -4.46 2.05
N ASN A 169 -2.15 -4.35 2.03
CA ASN A 169 -2.89 -4.46 0.78
C ASN A 169 -2.76 -3.16 -0.06
N ARG A 170 -3.29 -3.17 -1.29
CA ARG A 170 -3.24 -2.01 -2.21
C ARG A 170 -3.96 -0.76 -1.69
N TYR A 171 -4.81 -0.90 -0.68
CA TYR A 171 -5.57 0.19 -0.07
C TYR A 171 -4.92 0.72 1.23
N GLY A 172 -3.74 0.17 1.59
CA GLY A 172 -3.00 0.58 2.79
C GLY A 172 -3.45 -0.11 4.08
N SER A 173 -4.36 -1.09 4.02
CA SER A 173 -4.73 -1.87 5.20
C SER A 173 -3.65 -2.89 5.53
N THR A 174 -3.33 -3.02 6.80
CA THR A 174 -2.33 -3.97 7.29
C THR A 174 -2.82 -5.41 7.14
N ILE A 175 -2.09 -6.23 6.40
CA ILE A 175 -2.26 -7.68 6.31
C ILE A 175 -1.36 -8.37 7.34
N ILE A 176 -0.08 -8.01 7.38
CA ILE A 176 0.88 -8.52 8.35
C ILE A 176 1.61 -7.31 8.93
N PRO A 177 1.56 -7.10 10.26
CA PRO A 177 2.27 -5.99 10.88
C PRO A 177 3.78 -6.12 10.73
N CYS A 178 4.49 -4.98 10.65
CA CYS A 178 5.93 -4.90 10.47
C CYS A 178 6.64 -5.32 11.77
N ARG A 179 6.80 -6.63 11.98
CA ARG A 179 7.40 -7.21 13.19
C ARG A 179 8.06 -8.57 12.98
N TYR A 180 8.24 -8.98 11.73
CA TYR A 180 8.80 -10.29 11.40
C TYR A 180 10.17 -10.14 10.75
N ASN A 181 11.08 -11.07 11.07
CA ASN A 181 12.41 -11.12 10.47
C ASN A 181 12.36 -11.64 9.02
N GLN A 182 11.33 -12.43 8.70
CA GLN A 182 11.13 -12.97 7.37
C GLN A 182 9.64 -13.23 7.12
N ILE A 183 9.21 -12.98 5.88
CA ILE A 183 7.87 -13.30 5.38
C ILE A 183 8.04 -13.95 4.01
N GLU A 184 7.32 -15.04 3.79
CA GLU A 184 7.30 -15.78 2.52
C GLU A 184 5.85 -15.96 2.08
N LEU A 185 5.54 -15.58 0.84
CA LEU A 185 4.21 -15.77 0.23
C LEU A 185 4.18 -17.10 -0.53
N THR A 186 3.17 -17.89 -0.26
CA THR A 186 2.77 -19.04 -1.07
C THR A 186 1.44 -18.76 -1.78
N ASP A 187 0.97 -19.69 -2.59
CA ASP A 187 -0.31 -19.57 -3.30
C ASP A 187 -1.49 -19.31 -2.36
N ARG A 188 -1.44 -19.80 -1.12
CA ARG A 188 -2.57 -19.78 -0.18
C ARG A 188 -2.38 -18.90 1.04
N CYS A 189 -1.15 -18.67 1.48
CA CYS A 189 -0.87 -18.08 2.78
C CYS A 189 0.52 -17.41 2.83
N PHE A 190 0.77 -16.70 3.92
CA PHE A 190 2.08 -16.18 4.26
C PHE A 190 2.66 -16.98 5.42
N TYR A 191 3.87 -17.48 5.24
CA TYR A 191 4.70 -17.96 6.33
C TYR A 191 5.47 -16.78 6.92
N VAL A 192 5.49 -16.68 8.22
CA VAL A 192 6.19 -15.62 8.94
C VAL A 192 7.20 -16.25 9.91
N CYS A 193 8.32 -15.55 10.10
CA CYS A 193 9.33 -15.93 11.08
C CYS A 193 9.68 -14.74 11.96
N ARG A 194 9.70 -14.94 13.27
CA ARG A 194 10.19 -14.01 14.26
C ARG A 194 10.98 -14.74 15.31
N ASP A 195 12.23 -14.31 15.54
CA ASP A 195 13.12 -14.89 16.55
C ASP A 195 13.25 -16.42 16.43
N ARG A 196 13.40 -16.91 15.18
CA ARG A 196 13.44 -18.34 14.79
C ARG A 196 12.12 -19.11 14.99
N LEU A 197 11.08 -18.45 15.47
CA LEU A 197 9.74 -19.03 15.57
C LEU A 197 8.94 -18.74 14.32
N LYS A 198 8.16 -19.70 13.88
CA LYS A 198 7.35 -19.67 12.66
C LYS A 198 5.87 -19.59 12.98
N GLY A 199 5.13 -18.94 12.07
CA GLY A 199 3.68 -18.83 12.08
C GLY A 199 3.13 -18.76 10.66
N VAL A 200 1.81 -18.79 10.52
CA VAL A 200 1.11 -18.71 9.23
C VAL A 200 -0.05 -17.75 9.31
N TYR A 201 -0.15 -16.89 8.30
CA TYR A 201 -1.27 -15.98 8.08
C TYR A 201 -2.00 -16.35 6.79
N ASN A 202 -3.32 -16.19 6.73
CA ASN A 202 -4.01 -16.23 5.46
C ASN A 202 -3.75 -14.94 4.65
N ARG A 203 -4.17 -14.90 3.38
CA ARG A 203 -3.97 -13.74 2.50
C ARG A 203 -4.74 -12.49 2.92
N TYR A 204 -5.67 -12.61 3.86
CA TYR A 204 -6.51 -11.53 4.38
C TYR A 204 -6.02 -10.95 5.72
N GLY A 205 -4.93 -11.53 6.28
CA GLY A 205 -4.32 -11.05 7.51
C GLY A 205 -4.77 -11.76 8.79
N SER A 206 -5.59 -12.82 8.69
CA SER A 206 -5.94 -13.64 9.86
C SER A 206 -4.84 -14.62 10.17
N VAL A 207 -4.52 -14.79 11.45
CA VAL A 207 -3.57 -15.78 11.92
C VAL A 207 -4.18 -17.18 11.79
N ILE A 208 -3.54 -18.04 11.00
CA ILE A 208 -3.86 -19.47 10.92
C ILE A 208 -3.08 -20.22 12.02
N ILE A 209 -1.77 -20.05 12.05
CA ILE A 209 -0.90 -20.65 13.06
C ILE A 209 -0.14 -19.53 13.77
N PRO A 210 -0.23 -19.41 15.08
CA PRO A 210 0.50 -18.39 15.82
C PRO A 210 2.02 -18.60 15.70
N CYS A 211 2.77 -17.49 15.67
CA CYS A 211 4.23 -17.50 15.54
C CYS A 211 4.89 -17.95 16.85
N GLN A 212 4.92 -19.27 17.09
CA GLN A 212 5.44 -19.88 18.31
C GLN A 212 6.09 -21.25 18.10
N PHE A 213 6.19 -21.72 16.87
CA PHE A 213 6.69 -23.04 16.52
C PHE A 213 8.07 -22.95 15.90
N SER A 214 8.96 -23.87 16.25
CA SER A 214 10.29 -23.96 15.63
C SER A 214 10.22 -24.49 14.19
N GLN A 215 9.22 -25.33 13.90
CA GLN A 215 8.99 -25.87 12.57
C GLN A 215 7.49 -25.89 12.24
N ILE A 216 7.17 -25.64 10.98
CA ILE A 216 5.83 -25.78 10.41
C ILE A 216 5.99 -26.38 9.02
N GLU A 217 5.31 -27.49 8.77
CA GLU A 217 5.26 -28.18 7.48
C GLU A 217 3.80 -28.36 7.07
N CYS A 218 3.44 -27.94 5.85
CA CYS A 218 2.11 -28.17 5.30
C CYS A 218 2.14 -29.45 4.45
N LYS A 219 1.45 -30.48 4.89
CA LYS A 219 1.27 -31.73 4.16
C LYS A 219 -0.09 -32.34 4.44
N ASP A 220 -0.62 -33.14 3.53
CA ASP A 220 -1.89 -33.85 3.68
C ASP A 220 -3.08 -32.92 4.07
N ASN A 221 -3.08 -31.66 3.56
CA ASN A 221 -4.06 -30.62 3.93
C ASN A 221 -4.09 -30.27 5.43
N ALA A 222 -2.95 -30.38 6.10
CA ALA A 222 -2.79 -30.01 7.50
C ALA A 222 -1.42 -29.38 7.74
N TYR A 223 -1.29 -28.60 8.81
CA TYR A 223 -0.03 -28.07 9.30
C TYR A 223 0.50 -28.95 10.43
N TYR A 224 1.65 -29.55 10.21
CA TYR A 224 2.43 -30.24 11.23
C TYR A 224 3.37 -29.24 11.88
N VAL A 225 3.27 -29.08 13.17
CA VAL A 225 4.00 -28.09 13.95
C VAL A 225 4.88 -28.71 15.01
N THR A 226 6.03 -28.09 15.28
CA THR A 226 6.95 -28.54 16.34
C THR A 226 7.23 -27.39 17.30
N LYS A 227 7.14 -27.65 18.61
CA LYS A 227 7.50 -26.75 19.69
C LYS A 227 8.37 -27.46 20.71
N GLY A 228 9.67 -27.15 20.72
CA GLY A 228 10.65 -27.92 21.48
C GLY A 228 10.70 -29.37 20.99
N LYS A 229 10.49 -30.34 21.89
CA LYS A 229 10.41 -31.77 21.54
C LYS A 229 9.01 -32.22 21.10
N TYR A 230 8.00 -31.36 21.22
CA TYR A 230 6.62 -31.73 21.01
C TYR A 230 6.11 -31.36 19.61
N GLN A 231 5.29 -32.24 19.07
CA GLN A 231 4.61 -32.10 17.78
C GLN A 231 3.11 -31.93 17.97
N GLY A 232 2.46 -31.29 17.01
CA GLY A 232 1.01 -31.08 16.94
C GLY A 232 0.55 -30.98 15.50
N ILE A 233 -0.75 -31.03 15.28
CA ILE A 233 -1.35 -30.91 13.94
C ILE A 233 -2.51 -29.92 14.02
N TYR A 234 -2.55 -29.01 13.04
CA TYR A 234 -3.61 -28.05 12.82
C TYR A 234 -4.21 -28.27 11.43
N ASN A 235 -5.53 -28.03 11.29
CA ASN A 235 -6.12 -28.00 9.96
C ASN A 235 -5.70 -26.72 9.21
N LEU A 236 -6.09 -26.60 7.93
CA LEU A 236 -5.77 -25.43 7.08
C LEU A 236 -6.41 -24.12 7.57
N TYR A 237 -7.38 -24.20 8.49
CA TYR A 237 -8.08 -23.03 9.06
C TYR A 237 -7.55 -22.64 10.45
N GLY A 238 -6.56 -23.38 10.96
CA GLY A 238 -5.93 -23.09 12.26
C GLY A 238 -6.58 -23.77 13.45
N SER A 239 -7.57 -24.67 13.26
CA SER A 239 -8.12 -25.47 14.34
C SER A 239 -7.18 -26.62 14.69
N VAL A 240 -7.02 -26.88 15.97
CA VAL A 240 -6.18 -27.99 16.47
C VAL A 240 -6.82 -29.33 16.14
N ILE A 241 -6.12 -30.20 15.43
CA ILE A 241 -6.48 -31.61 15.25
C ILE A 241 -5.78 -32.45 16.31
N VAL A 242 -4.45 -32.28 16.43
CA VAL A 242 -3.67 -32.98 17.46
C VAL A 242 -2.96 -31.92 18.30
N PRO A 243 -3.21 -31.82 19.60
CA PRO A 243 -2.56 -30.83 20.44
C PRO A 243 -1.04 -31.03 20.49
N THR A 244 -0.29 -29.93 20.65
CA THR A 244 1.19 -29.95 20.65
C THR A 244 1.72 -30.39 22.00
N GLN A 245 1.62 -31.68 22.24
CA GLN A 245 2.02 -32.31 23.51
C GLN A 245 2.65 -33.71 23.32
N TYR A 246 2.70 -34.20 22.10
CA TYR A 246 3.22 -35.52 21.78
C TYR A 246 4.64 -35.45 21.23
N THR A 247 5.49 -36.40 21.60
CA THR A 247 6.88 -36.47 21.13
C THR A 247 7.00 -37.00 19.71
N SER A 248 6.01 -37.78 19.26
CA SER A 248 5.89 -38.20 17.86
C SER A 248 4.43 -38.36 17.43
N ILE A 249 4.17 -38.12 16.15
CA ILE A 249 2.86 -38.27 15.52
C ILE A 249 3.02 -38.91 14.16
N TYR A 250 2.32 -40.03 13.93
CA TYR A 250 2.29 -40.75 12.66
C TYR A 250 0.85 -40.82 12.13
N LYS A 251 0.65 -40.60 10.83
CA LYS A 251 -0.65 -40.76 10.19
C LYS A 251 -0.75 -42.15 9.57
N GLU A 252 -1.73 -42.93 9.98
CA GLU A 252 -1.95 -44.28 9.48
C GLU A 252 -3.45 -44.58 9.41
N GLY A 253 -3.93 -45.12 8.29
CA GLY A 253 -5.31 -45.57 8.13
C GLY A 253 -6.39 -44.53 8.48
N GLY A 254 -6.14 -43.24 8.19
CA GLY A 254 -7.08 -42.18 8.52
C GLY A 254 -7.14 -41.78 9.99
N LYS A 255 -6.11 -42.16 10.77
CA LYS A 255 -5.96 -41.80 12.19
C LYS A 255 -4.55 -41.29 12.45
N TYR A 256 -4.34 -40.66 13.60
CA TYR A 256 -3.03 -40.28 14.09
C TYR A 256 -2.61 -41.14 15.26
N LEU A 257 -1.54 -41.89 15.10
CA LEU A 257 -0.85 -42.56 16.18
C LEU A 257 0.00 -41.51 16.89
N VAL A 258 -0.19 -41.36 18.18
CA VAL A 258 0.50 -40.34 19.00
C VAL A 258 1.30 -41.03 20.10
N GLU A 259 2.48 -40.49 20.37
CA GLU A 259 3.34 -41.01 21.44
C GLU A 259 3.75 -39.85 22.35
N ASN A 260 3.80 -40.12 23.65
CA ASN A 260 4.37 -39.24 24.63
C ASN A 260 5.26 -40.04 25.58
N ASP A 261 6.57 -39.81 25.40
CA ASP A 261 7.65 -40.60 26.02
C ASP A 261 7.55 -42.10 25.70
N SER A 262 7.00 -42.97 26.31
CA SER A 262 6.81 -44.38 25.94
C SER A 262 5.35 -44.79 25.81
N LEU A 263 4.44 -43.88 26.05
CA LEU A 263 3.00 -44.09 26.05
C LEU A 263 2.41 -43.84 24.66
N LYS A 264 1.50 -44.70 24.21
CA LYS A 264 0.90 -44.65 22.87
C LYS A 264 -0.58 -44.40 22.93
N GLY A 265 -1.10 -43.61 21.99
CA GLY A 265 -2.50 -43.30 21.88
C GLY A 265 -2.95 -43.15 20.43
N ILE A 266 -4.25 -42.95 20.23
CA ILE A 266 -4.85 -42.74 18.90
C ILE A 266 -5.76 -41.53 18.94
N VAL A 267 -5.59 -40.58 17.97
CA VAL A 267 -6.47 -39.46 17.71
C VAL A 267 -7.07 -39.62 16.31
N ASN A 268 -8.37 -39.41 16.14
CA ASN A 268 -8.96 -39.43 14.81
C ASN A 268 -8.65 -38.14 14.02
N THR A 269 -9.01 -38.13 12.75
CA THR A 269 -8.78 -36.95 11.86
C THR A 269 -9.58 -35.71 12.24
N TYR A 270 -10.57 -35.83 13.12
CA TYR A 270 -11.38 -34.73 13.63
C TYR A 270 -10.86 -34.18 14.97
N GLY A 271 -9.81 -34.76 15.52
CA GLY A 271 -9.21 -34.32 16.77
C GLY A 271 -9.74 -34.99 18.03
N SER A 272 -10.64 -35.99 17.90
CA SER A 272 -11.13 -36.73 19.07
C SER A 272 -10.16 -37.84 19.45
N THR A 273 -9.83 -37.92 20.74
CA THR A 273 -9.03 -39.03 21.29
C THR A 273 -9.84 -40.30 21.22
N VAL A 274 -9.34 -41.29 20.47
CA VAL A 274 -9.92 -42.64 20.35
C VAL A 274 -9.35 -43.56 21.41
N ILE A 275 -8.04 -43.53 21.57
CA ILE A 275 -7.31 -44.25 22.62
C ILE A 275 -6.42 -43.22 23.32
N PRO A 276 -6.59 -43.00 24.61
CA PRO A 276 -5.70 -42.09 25.35
C PRO A 276 -4.32 -42.68 25.45
N CYS A 277 -3.30 -41.83 25.52
CA CYS A 277 -1.92 -42.21 25.68
C CYS A 277 -1.70 -42.84 27.06
N LYS A 278 -1.55 -44.16 27.11
CA LYS A 278 -1.36 -44.93 28.33
C LYS A 278 -0.23 -45.93 28.12
#